data_c775bf74796dff8b97de6d17d04d254e
#
_entry.id   c775bf74796dff8b97de6d17d04d254e
#
_cell.length_a   1.000
_cell.length_b   1.000
_cell.length_c   1.000
_cell.angle_alpha   90.00
_cell.angle_beta   90.00
_cell.angle_gamma   90.00
#
_symmetry.space_group_name_H-M   'P 1'
#
loop_
_entity.id
_entity.type
_entity.pdbx_description
1 polymer ?
#
loop_
_entity_poly.entity_id
_entity_poly.type
_entity_poly.pdbx_seq_one_letter_code
_entity_poly.pdbx_strand_id
1 'polypeptide(L)'
;STNIDDIFVLMILYAQTQNRRGIIQIIIGQYLGIGCLTALSILGALGTQVIPSKYIGLLGVFPLILGVRAWITYHNQQYAQENEEQKNTQISLISVALLTMANGADNIGVYIPAFSGYSFMDFVVTIIVFIFMIAFWCYLGFVLIRRPYIKRKIVKYQHVLVPAVLIVLGVAIIAKHYFL
;
A
#
# COMPACT_ATOMS: atom_id res chain seq x y z
N SER A 1 1.32 2.11 14.41
CA SER A 1 1.57 1.90 12.99
C SER A 1 2.17 3.18 12.42
N THR A 2 3.40 3.11 11.99
CA THR A 2 4.10 4.25 11.36
C THR A 2 3.80 4.17 9.87
N ASN A 3 3.02 5.10 9.32
CA ASN A 3 2.72 5.20 7.88
C ASN A 3 3.96 5.63 7.04
N ILE A 4 5.16 5.38 7.56
CA ILE A 4 6.42 5.69 6.85
C ILE A 4 6.57 4.79 5.61
N ASP A 5 6.15 3.55 5.71
CA ASP A 5 6.09 2.56 4.63
C ASP A 5 5.14 3.03 3.51
N ASP A 6 3.99 3.64 3.85
CA ASP A 6 3.07 4.22 2.87
C ASP A 6 3.73 5.31 2.02
N ILE A 7 4.57 6.16 2.63
CA ILE A 7 5.31 7.18 1.88
C ILE A 7 6.28 6.54 0.88
N PHE A 8 6.99 5.48 1.26
CA PHE A 8 7.89 4.80 0.34
C PHE A 8 7.14 4.19 -0.83
N VAL A 9 6.02 3.51 -0.58
CA VAL A 9 5.16 2.95 -1.62
C VAL A 9 4.64 4.06 -2.54
N LEU A 10 4.15 5.17 -1.99
CA LEU A 10 3.70 6.33 -2.76
C LEU A 10 4.81 6.94 -3.60
N MET A 11 6.01 7.13 -3.05
CA MET A 11 7.14 7.65 -3.80
C MET A 11 7.52 6.74 -4.97
N ILE A 12 7.49 5.42 -4.77
CA ILE A 12 7.74 4.43 -5.83
C ILE A 12 6.68 4.54 -6.93
N LEU A 13 5.39 4.59 -6.56
CA LEU A 13 4.29 4.73 -7.50
C LEU A 13 4.41 6.04 -8.30
N TYR A 14 4.70 7.16 -7.64
CA TYR A 14 4.92 8.43 -8.31
C TYR A 14 6.19 8.46 -9.16
N ALA A 15 7.23 7.68 -8.81
CA ALA A 15 8.44 7.55 -9.64
C ALA A 15 8.16 6.85 -10.97
N GLN A 16 7.22 5.91 -10.99
CA GLN A 16 6.83 5.15 -12.17
C GLN A 16 5.84 5.91 -13.08
N THR A 17 5.31 7.04 -12.62
CA THR A 17 4.31 7.81 -13.35
C THR A 17 4.89 9.14 -13.83
N GLN A 18 4.67 9.47 -15.12
CA GLN A 18 5.11 10.72 -15.73
C GLN A 18 3.94 11.60 -16.18
N ASN A 19 2.72 11.08 -16.17
CA ASN A 19 1.54 11.77 -16.70
C ASN A 19 0.50 12.05 -15.62
N ARG A 20 -0.36 13.05 -15.88
CA ARG A 20 -1.41 13.45 -14.95
C ARG A 20 -2.41 12.33 -14.63
N ARG A 21 -2.68 11.45 -15.60
CA ARG A 21 -3.61 10.32 -15.39
C ARG A 21 -3.08 9.36 -14.34
N GLY A 22 -1.79 9.01 -14.38
CA GLY A 22 -1.19 8.14 -13.38
C GLY A 22 -1.20 8.76 -11.98
N ILE A 23 -0.97 10.07 -11.85
CA ILE A 23 -1.06 10.77 -10.57
C ILE A 23 -2.47 10.68 -9.99
N ILE A 24 -3.49 10.90 -10.81
CA ILE A 24 -4.91 10.81 -10.41
C ILE A 24 -5.24 9.37 -10.00
N GLN A 25 -4.77 8.38 -10.76
CA GLN A 25 -4.98 6.96 -10.43
C GLN A 25 -4.34 6.57 -9.09
N ILE A 26 -3.16 7.12 -8.77
CA ILE A 26 -2.52 6.91 -7.47
C ILE A 26 -3.37 7.51 -6.35
N ILE A 27 -3.81 8.75 -6.48
CA ILE A 27 -4.62 9.43 -5.47
C ILE A 27 -5.94 8.68 -5.25
N ILE A 28 -6.69 8.40 -6.31
CA ILE A 28 -7.97 7.70 -6.19
C ILE A 28 -7.76 6.27 -5.66
N GLY A 29 -6.72 5.57 -6.11
CA GLY A 29 -6.38 4.24 -5.62
C GLY A 29 -6.06 4.21 -4.13
N GLN A 30 -5.38 5.23 -3.62
CA GLN A 30 -5.14 5.40 -2.18
C GLN A 30 -6.44 5.59 -1.39
N TYR A 31 -7.31 6.48 -1.86
CA TYR A 31 -8.63 6.67 -1.22
C TYR A 31 -9.46 5.40 -1.22
N LEU A 32 -9.48 4.66 -2.34
CA LEU A 32 -10.20 3.39 -2.42
C LEU A 32 -9.59 2.32 -1.50
N GLY A 33 -8.26 2.19 -1.49
CA GLY A 33 -7.57 1.21 -0.66
C GLY A 33 -7.80 1.45 0.83
N ILE A 34 -7.56 2.67 1.32
CA ILE A 34 -7.78 3.02 2.73
C ILE A 34 -9.27 3.02 3.06
N GLY A 35 -10.13 3.47 2.14
CA GLY A 35 -11.59 3.42 2.31
C GLY A 35 -12.11 1.99 2.50
N CYS A 36 -11.63 1.04 1.68
CA CYS A 36 -11.94 -0.38 1.85
C CYS A 36 -11.46 -0.94 3.19
N LEU A 37 -10.20 -0.64 3.59
CA LEU A 37 -9.68 -1.06 4.89
C LEU A 37 -10.51 -0.51 6.05
N THR A 38 -10.88 0.77 5.97
CA THR A 38 -11.72 1.43 6.97
C THR A 38 -13.09 0.77 7.05
N ALA A 39 -13.74 0.53 5.89
CA ALA A 39 -15.04 -0.12 5.82
C ALA A 39 -14.99 -1.55 6.39
N LEU A 40 -13.97 -2.33 6.03
CA LEU A 40 -13.75 -3.67 6.59
C LEU A 40 -13.52 -3.62 8.10
N SER A 41 -12.80 -2.62 8.58
CA SER A 41 -12.55 -2.44 10.02
C SER A 41 -13.79 -2.03 10.78
N ILE A 42 -14.66 -1.21 10.20
CA ILE A 42 -15.97 -0.85 10.76
C ILE A 42 -16.87 -2.09 10.83
N LEU A 43 -16.95 -2.87 9.75
CA LEU A 43 -17.70 -4.12 9.74
C LEU A 43 -17.17 -5.12 10.77
N GLY A 44 -15.84 -5.22 10.89
CA GLY A 44 -15.18 -6.02 11.91
C GLY A 44 -15.49 -5.54 13.33
N ALA A 45 -15.51 -4.23 13.57
CA ALA A 45 -15.85 -3.66 14.88
C ALA A 45 -17.31 -3.88 15.27
N LEU A 46 -18.22 -3.81 14.30
CA LEU A 46 -19.65 -4.13 14.51
C LEU A 46 -19.89 -5.62 14.74
N GLY A 47 -19.02 -6.45 14.15
CA GLY A 47 -19.06 -7.91 14.27
C GLY A 47 -18.05 -8.48 15.26
N THR A 48 -17.67 -7.78 16.30
CA THR A 48 -16.52 -7.98 17.20
C THR A 48 -16.27 -9.40 17.76
N GLN A 49 -16.99 -10.39 17.36
CA GLN A 49 -16.81 -11.78 17.79
C GLN A 49 -16.41 -12.73 16.66
N VAL A 50 -16.20 -12.27 15.42
CA VAL A 50 -16.30 -13.18 14.27
C VAL A 50 -15.00 -13.40 13.48
N ILE A 51 -14.00 -12.53 13.50
CA ILE A 51 -12.78 -12.74 12.69
C ILE A 51 -11.58 -13.06 13.59
N PRO A 52 -11.19 -14.33 13.73
CA PRO A 52 -9.95 -14.70 14.40
C PRO A 52 -8.75 -14.04 13.73
N SER A 53 -7.81 -13.54 14.56
CA SER A 53 -6.59 -12.82 14.12
C SER A 53 -5.79 -13.58 13.06
N LYS A 54 -5.84 -14.92 13.06
CA LYS A 54 -5.17 -15.78 12.08
C LYS A 54 -5.59 -15.50 10.63
N TYR A 55 -6.82 -15.03 10.38
CA TYR A 55 -7.25 -14.70 9.02
C TYR A 55 -6.71 -13.34 8.55
N ILE A 56 -6.38 -12.45 9.46
CA ILE A 56 -5.70 -11.18 9.15
C ILE A 56 -4.27 -11.46 8.65
N GLY A 57 -3.60 -12.46 9.23
CA GLY A 57 -2.29 -12.91 8.77
C GLY A 57 -2.27 -13.42 7.32
N LEU A 58 -3.38 -14.02 6.85
CA LEU A 58 -3.50 -14.44 5.45
C LEU A 58 -3.43 -13.27 4.46
N LEU A 59 -3.83 -12.06 4.86
CA LEU A 59 -3.70 -10.88 4.01
C LEU A 59 -2.24 -10.56 3.67
N GLY A 60 -1.28 -10.97 4.52
CA GLY A 60 0.15 -10.85 4.25
C GLY A 60 0.65 -11.71 3.08
N VAL A 61 -0.08 -12.76 2.71
CA VAL A 61 0.25 -13.61 1.55
C VAL A 61 0.16 -12.82 0.24
N PHE A 62 -0.77 -11.88 0.15
CA PHE A 62 -0.98 -11.08 -1.07
C PHE A 62 0.24 -10.21 -1.43
N PRO A 63 0.76 -9.32 -0.55
CA PRO A 63 1.97 -8.56 -0.85
C PRO A 63 3.20 -9.47 -1.04
N LEU A 64 3.26 -10.61 -0.34
CA LEU A 64 4.33 -11.58 -0.53
C LEU A 64 4.34 -12.13 -1.97
N ILE A 65 3.18 -12.58 -2.46
CA ILE A 65 3.05 -13.10 -3.84
C ILE A 65 3.41 -12.01 -4.85
N LEU A 66 2.93 -10.77 -4.65
CA LEU A 66 3.27 -9.65 -5.54
C LEU A 66 4.76 -9.34 -5.51
N GLY A 67 5.40 -9.36 -4.36
CA GLY A 67 6.83 -9.13 -4.21
C GLY A 67 7.67 -10.20 -4.89
N VAL A 68 7.34 -11.48 -4.67
CA VAL A 68 8.02 -12.61 -5.32
C VAL A 68 7.82 -12.57 -6.85
N ARG A 69 6.60 -12.30 -7.31
CA ARG A 69 6.33 -12.17 -8.75
C ARG A 69 7.12 -11.01 -9.37
N ALA A 70 7.17 -9.85 -8.71
CA ALA A 70 7.94 -8.71 -9.18
C ALA A 70 9.45 -9.03 -9.22
N TRP A 71 9.97 -9.77 -8.24
CA TRP A 71 11.35 -10.23 -8.19
C TRP A 71 11.68 -11.18 -9.34
N ILE A 72 10.84 -12.20 -9.56
CA ILE A 72 11.01 -13.18 -10.65
C ILE A 72 10.96 -12.47 -12.01
N THR A 73 9.99 -11.56 -12.20
CA THR A 73 9.85 -10.80 -13.46
C THR A 73 11.09 -9.95 -13.72
N TYR A 74 11.63 -9.29 -12.71
CA TYR A 74 12.86 -8.51 -12.84
C TYR A 74 14.05 -9.40 -13.19
N HIS A 75 14.19 -10.53 -12.52
CA HIS A 75 15.30 -11.46 -12.78
C HIS A 75 15.23 -12.04 -14.18
N ASN A 76 14.05 -12.45 -14.63
CA ASN A 76 13.84 -12.96 -15.99
C ASN A 76 14.05 -11.88 -17.06
N GLN A 77 13.71 -10.62 -16.80
CA GLN A 77 13.96 -9.51 -17.72
C GLN A 77 15.45 -9.18 -17.85
N GLN A 78 16.26 -9.42 -16.82
CA GLN A 78 17.72 -9.27 -16.91
C GLN A 78 18.36 -10.26 -17.93
N TYR A 79 17.72 -11.42 -18.15
CA TYR A 79 18.16 -12.40 -19.14
C TYR A 79 17.56 -12.15 -20.55
N ALA A 80 16.53 -11.29 -20.64
CA ALA A 80 15.82 -10.99 -21.89
C ALA A 80 16.13 -9.60 -22.48
N GLN A 81 17.06 -8.84 -21.88
CA GLN A 81 17.42 -7.50 -22.34
C GLN A 81 18.32 -7.53 -23.58
N GLU A 82 17.78 -7.96 -24.72
CA GLU A 82 18.29 -7.51 -26.01
C GLU A 82 17.25 -6.90 -26.95
N ASN A 83 15.94 -7.01 -26.69
CA ASN A 83 14.94 -6.56 -27.65
C ASN A 83 13.54 -6.20 -27.13
N GLU A 84 13.37 -5.48 -26.03
CA GLU A 84 12.04 -4.89 -25.77
C GLU A 84 12.15 -3.51 -25.14
N GLU A 85 11.62 -2.53 -25.90
CA GLU A 85 11.28 -1.18 -25.47
C GLU A 85 10.58 -1.20 -24.11
N GLN A 86 10.93 -0.25 -23.27
CA GLN A 86 10.28 0.01 -21.98
C GLN A 86 8.76 -0.04 -22.15
N LYS A 87 8.15 -1.19 -21.86
CA LYS A 87 6.71 -1.26 -21.62
C LYS A 87 6.44 -0.35 -20.43
N ASN A 88 5.94 0.84 -20.73
CA ASN A 88 5.33 1.73 -19.74
C ASN A 88 4.32 0.89 -18.95
N THR A 89 4.70 0.46 -17.77
CA THR A 89 3.79 -0.24 -16.87
C THR A 89 2.74 0.78 -16.48
N GLN A 90 1.59 0.75 -17.17
CA GLN A 90 0.51 1.67 -16.88
C GLN A 90 0.05 1.37 -15.45
N ILE A 91 0.25 2.33 -14.57
CA ILE A 91 -0.27 2.26 -13.20
C ILE A 91 -1.79 2.17 -13.33
N SER A 92 -2.33 1.05 -12.85
CA SER A 92 -3.78 0.85 -12.79
C SER A 92 -4.31 1.29 -11.44
N LEU A 93 -5.45 1.94 -11.43
CA LEU A 93 -6.18 2.32 -10.21
C LEU A 93 -6.38 1.11 -9.28
N ILE A 94 -6.76 -0.04 -9.83
CA ILE A 94 -6.96 -1.28 -9.08
C ILE A 94 -5.66 -1.77 -8.45
N SER A 95 -4.55 -1.71 -9.20
CA SER A 95 -3.24 -2.12 -8.66
C SER A 95 -2.81 -1.25 -7.49
N VAL A 96 -3.05 0.06 -7.58
CA VAL A 96 -2.77 0.99 -6.48
C VAL A 96 -3.65 0.69 -5.27
N ALA A 97 -4.97 0.53 -5.46
CA ALA A 97 -5.88 0.22 -4.36
C ALA A 97 -5.53 -1.09 -3.66
N LEU A 98 -5.24 -2.15 -4.42
CA LEU A 98 -4.83 -3.44 -3.87
C LEU A 98 -3.49 -3.35 -3.12
N LEU A 99 -2.53 -2.59 -3.66
CA LEU A 99 -1.24 -2.38 -3.00
C LEU A 99 -1.42 -1.60 -1.68
N THR A 100 -2.26 -0.57 -1.69
CA THR A 100 -2.60 0.20 -0.47
C THR A 100 -3.31 -0.67 0.57
N MET A 101 -4.26 -1.51 0.15
CA MET A 101 -4.92 -2.45 1.05
C MET A 101 -3.94 -3.45 1.64
N ALA A 102 -3.03 -3.99 0.82
CA ALA A 102 -2.01 -4.92 1.27
C ALA A 102 -1.05 -4.27 2.28
N ASN A 103 -0.61 -3.03 1.99
CA ASN A 103 0.28 -2.27 2.86
C ASN A 103 -0.38 -1.88 4.20
N GLY A 104 -1.68 -1.55 4.16
CA GLY A 104 -2.44 -1.17 5.36
C GLY A 104 -3.17 -2.31 6.06
N ALA A 105 -2.93 -3.57 5.68
CA ALA A 105 -3.64 -4.72 6.24
C ALA A 105 -3.45 -4.88 7.75
N ASP A 106 -2.29 -4.51 8.28
CA ASP A 106 -1.99 -4.51 9.72
C ASP A 106 -2.80 -3.46 10.49
N ASN A 107 -3.24 -2.39 9.82
CA ASN A 107 -4.08 -1.35 10.43
C ASN A 107 -5.47 -1.90 10.82
N ILE A 108 -5.96 -2.95 10.18
CA ILE A 108 -7.22 -3.61 10.56
C ILE A 108 -7.16 -4.06 12.03
N GLY A 109 -6.02 -4.63 12.45
CA GLY A 109 -5.80 -5.06 13.84
C GLY A 109 -5.82 -3.92 14.86
N VAL A 110 -5.58 -2.69 14.42
CA VAL A 110 -5.64 -1.47 15.25
C VAL A 110 -7.01 -0.81 15.16
N TYR A 111 -7.58 -0.75 13.95
CA TYR A 111 -8.84 -0.05 13.70
C TYR A 111 -10.05 -0.78 14.30
N ILE A 112 -10.10 -2.13 14.25
CA ILE A 112 -11.23 -2.88 14.82
C ILE A 112 -11.40 -2.59 16.33
N PRO A 113 -10.38 -2.73 17.19
CA PRO A 113 -10.51 -2.39 18.59
C PRO A 113 -10.85 -0.90 18.83
N ALA A 114 -10.22 0.01 18.05
CA ALA A 114 -10.49 1.43 18.17
C ALA A 114 -11.95 1.75 17.82
N PHE A 115 -12.47 1.22 16.72
CA PHE A 115 -13.83 1.50 16.25
C PHE A 115 -14.92 0.82 17.09
N SER A 116 -14.61 -0.24 17.83
CA SER A 116 -15.58 -0.95 18.66
C SER A 116 -16.18 -0.08 19.80
N GLY A 117 -15.47 0.98 20.18
CA GLY A 117 -15.94 1.94 21.19
C GLY A 117 -16.47 3.26 20.64
N TYR A 118 -16.54 3.41 19.31
CA TYR A 118 -16.86 4.69 18.69
C TYR A 118 -18.37 4.97 18.67
N SER A 119 -18.72 6.22 19.01
CA SER A 119 -20.03 6.80 18.71
C SER A 119 -20.13 7.18 17.24
N PHE A 120 -21.34 7.49 16.77
CA PHE A 120 -21.55 7.98 15.40
C PHE A 120 -20.70 9.22 15.08
N MET A 121 -20.58 10.14 16.03
CA MET A 121 -19.76 11.36 15.86
C MET A 121 -18.27 11.04 15.73
N ASP A 122 -17.78 10.05 16.47
CA ASP A 122 -16.37 9.63 16.37
C ASP A 122 -16.05 9.06 14.98
N PHE A 123 -16.99 8.31 14.38
CA PHE A 123 -16.84 7.85 12.99
C PHE A 123 -16.78 9.01 11.99
N VAL A 124 -17.68 9.99 12.13
CA VAL A 124 -17.69 11.17 11.25
C VAL A 124 -16.37 11.92 11.32
N VAL A 125 -15.88 12.19 12.54
CA VAL A 125 -14.59 12.86 12.76
C VAL A 125 -13.45 12.05 12.17
N THR A 126 -13.44 10.75 12.40
CA THR A 126 -12.40 9.85 11.87
C THR A 126 -12.36 9.84 10.35
N ILE A 127 -13.51 9.77 9.69
CA ILE A 127 -13.59 9.81 8.21
C ILE A 127 -13.06 11.15 7.70
N ILE A 128 -13.45 12.28 8.31
CA ILE A 128 -12.95 13.60 7.92
C ILE A 128 -11.42 13.65 8.07
N VAL A 129 -10.89 13.22 9.21
CA VAL A 129 -9.45 13.17 9.45
C VAL A 129 -8.75 12.30 8.41
N PHE A 130 -9.29 11.11 8.10
CA PHE A 130 -8.71 10.22 7.10
C PHE A 130 -8.65 10.85 5.71
N ILE A 131 -9.72 11.54 5.29
CA ILE A 131 -9.76 12.25 4.01
C ILE A 131 -8.59 13.26 3.92
N PHE A 132 -8.40 14.08 4.95
CA PHE A 132 -7.31 15.06 4.96
C PHE A 132 -5.93 14.40 5.07
N MET A 133 -5.80 13.37 5.88
CA MET A 133 -4.52 12.68 6.05
C MET A 133 -4.09 11.92 4.78
N ILE A 134 -5.01 11.27 4.07
CA ILE A 134 -4.72 10.64 2.78
C ILE A 134 -4.24 11.69 1.76
N ALA A 135 -4.94 12.83 1.66
CA ALA A 135 -4.51 13.93 0.79
C ALA A 135 -3.11 14.43 1.17
N PHE A 136 -2.87 14.62 2.46
CA PHE A 136 -1.57 15.06 2.96
C PHE A 136 -0.44 14.07 2.62
N TRP A 137 -0.66 12.75 2.83
CA TRP A 137 0.33 11.72 2.50
C TRP A 137 0.58 11.63 0.99
N CYS A 138 -0.47 11.70 0.16
CA CYS A 138 -0.33 11.76 -1.29
C CYS A 138 0.47 12.97 -1.73
N TYR A 139 0.20 14.14 -1.17
CA TYR A 139 0.93 15.37 -1.45
C TYR A 139 2.40 15.25 -1.01
N LEU A 140 2.65 14.74 0.19
CA LEU A 140 4.00 14.58 0.72
C LEU A 140 4.83 13.62 -0.13
N GLY A 141 4.29 12.46 -0.50
CA GLY A 141 4.95 11.50 -1.40
C GLY A 141 5.27 12.11 -2.76
N PHE A 142 4.33 12.90 -3.32
CA PHE A 142 4.53 13.60 -4.57
C PHE A 142 5.61 14.68 -4.51
N VAL A 143 5.66 15.46 -3.43
CA VAL A 143 6.69 16.49 -3.23
C VAL A 143 8.06 15.87 -3.01
N LEU A 144 8.14 14.80 -2.22
CA LEU A 144 9.40 14.12 -1.94
C LEU A 144 10.03 13.55 -3.21
N ILE A 145 9.24 12.90 -4.08
CA ILE A 145 9.77 12.32 -5.32
C ILE A 145 10.22 13.38 -6.34
N ARG A 146 9.72 14.62 -6.23
CA ARG A 146 10.16 15.74 -7.08
C ARG A 146 11.59 16.19 -6.77
N ARG A 147 12.15 15.86 -5.63
CA ARG A 147 13.54 16.18 -5.28
C ARG A 147 14.48 15.32 -6.15
N PRO A 148 15.38 15.92 -6.96
CA PRO A 148 16.17 15.18 -7.94
C PRO A 148 17.06 14.11 -7.31
N TYR A 149 17.55 14.36 -6.10
CA TYR A 149 18.35 13.40 -5.34
C TYR A 149 17.56 12.14 -4.95
N ILE A 150 16.34 12.34 -4.44
CA ILE A 150 15.44 11.25 -4.02
C ILE A 150 14.98 10.46 -5.24
N LYS A 151 14.54 11.17 -6.29
CA LYS A 151 14.09 10.57 -7.55
C LYS A 151 15.19 9.68 -8.16
N ARG A 152 16.42 10.17 -8.27
CA ARG A 152 17.53 9.39 -8.83
C ARG A 152 17.79 8.10 -8.05
N LYS A 153 17.79 8.15 -6.71
CA LYS A 153 17.97 6.97 -5.88
C LYS A 153 16.81 5.98 -6.03
N ILE A 154 15.57 6.46 -5.97
CA ILE A 154 14.40 5.58 -6.07
C ILE A 154 14.32 4.94 -7.45
N VAL A 155 14.46 5.71 -8.54
CA VAL A 155 14.44 5.17 -9.90
C VAL A 155 15.58 4.16 -10.12
N LYS A 156 16.77 4.43 -9.58
CA LYS A 156 17.91 3.50 -9.69
C LYS A 156 17.65 2.17 -8.99
N TYR A 157 17.02 2.21 -7.82
CA TYR A 157 16.84 1.02 -6.97
C TYR A 157 15.40 0.48 -6.95
N GLN A 158 14.45 1.08 -7.70
CA GLN A 158 13.04 0.69 -7.69
C GLN A 158 12.83 -0.79 -8.01
N HIS A 159 13.61 -1.35 -8.92
CA HIS A 159 13.51 -2.75 -9.32
C HIS A 159 13.85 -3.74 -8.20
N VAL A 160 14.65 -3.31 -7.22
CA VAL A 160 14.99 -4.09 -6.03
C VAL A 160 14.14 -3.66 -4.84
N LEU A 161 13.91 -2.34 -4.68
CA LEU A 161 13.15 -1.79 -3.57
C LEU A 161 11.68 -2.27 -3.56
N VAL A 162 11.00 -2.27 -4.71
CA VAL A 162 9.59 -2.69 -4.79
C VAL A 162 9.42 -4.14 -4.33
N PRO A 163 10.12 -5.13 -4.93
CA PRO A 163 10.00 -6.51 -4.47
C PRO A 163 10.41 -6.68 -3.01
N ALA A 164 11.51 -6.04 -2.59
CA ALA A 164 12.02 -6.15 -1.23
C ALA A 164 11.02 -5.62 -0.19
N VAL A 165 10.46 -4.43 -0.41
CA VAL A 165 9.44 -3.86 0.49
C VAL A 165 8.21 -4.76 0.56
N LEU A 166 7.70 -5.25 -0.57
CA LEU A 166 6.53 -6.13 -0.59
C LEU A 166 6.78 -7.48 0.10
N ILE A 167 7.97 -8.06 -0.08
CA ILE A 167 8.34 -9.31 0.60
C ILE A 167 8.45 -9.08 2.11
N VAL A 168 9.19 -8.05 2.52
CA VAL A 168 9.36 -7.72 3.95
C VAL A 168 8.01 -7.44 4.61
N LEU A 169 7.14 -6.68 3.94
CA LEU A 169 5.80 -6.38 4.42
C LEU A 169 4.96 -7.65 4.57
N GLY A 170 4.93 -8.50 3.54
CA GLY A 170 4.19 -9.76 3.58
C GLY A 170 4.67 -10.68 4.70
N VAL A 171 5.98 -10.83 4.84
CA VAL A 171 6.57 -11.62 5.93
C VAL A 171 6.26 -11.02 7.30
N ALA A 172 6.36 -9.69 7.46
CA ALA A 172 6.06 -9.02 8.71
C ALA A 172 4.60 -9.20 9.14
N ILE A 173 3.64 -9.09 8.21
CA ILE A 173 2.22 -9.31 8.50
C ILE A 173 1.98 -10.76 8.94
N ILE A 174 2.55 -11.73 8.22
CA ILE A 174 2.41 -13.15 8.56
C ILE A 174 3.05 -13.43 9.93
N ALA A 175 4.28 -12.98 10.14
CA ALA A 175 5.00 -13.20 11.39
C ALA A 175 4.25 -12.63 12.60
N LYS A 176 3.73 -11.40 12.49
CA LYS A 176 2.96 -10.75 13.56
C LYS A 176 1.72 -11.53 13.97
N HIS A 177 1.05 -12.20 13.03
CA HIS A 177 -0.23 -12.87 13.29
C HIS A 177 -0.10 -14.38 13.57
N TYR A 178 1.05 -15.00 13.28
CA TYR A 178 1.26 -16.42 13.53
C TYR A 178 2.30 -16.72 14.62
N PHE A 179 3.20 -15.76 14.92
CA PHE A 179 4.30 -15.98 15.84
C PHE A 179 4.32 -15.01 17.04
N LEU A 180 3.53 -13.94 17.01
CA LEU A 180 3.36 -12.96 18.09
C LEU A 180 1.88 -12.85 18.48
#